data_499c260949bf96b5d97d4b4c6ac4fa4d
#
_entry.id   499c260949bf96b5d97d4b4c6ac4fa4d
#
_cell.length_a   1.000
_cell.length_b   1.000
_cell.length_c   1.000
_cell.angle_alpha   90.00
_cell.angle_beta   90.00
_cell.angle_gamma   90.00
#
_symmetry.space_group_name_H-M   'P 1'
#
loop_
_entity.id
_entity.type
_entity.pdbx_description
1 polymer ?
#
loop_
_entity_poly.entity_id
_entity_poly.type
_entity_poly.pdbx_seq_one_letter_code
_entity_poly.pdbx_strand_id
1 'polypeptide(L)'
;MKRAMQLGAVLATLTAATAVSAAEHEILILPDAYFPSILYIDDGDTVKFTNLTGVEHNIVSKHASWAIGPIADQGTVTMVMEQGVQTTFYDADAVSEEDGSFLVEGNLSFGAAPLD
;
A
#
# COMPACT_ATOMS: atom_id res chain seq x y z
N MET A 1 -45.74 41.28 6.10
CA MET A 1 -45.29 40.94 6.12
C MET A 1 -44.55 40.50 5.57
N LYS A 2 -43.94 40.24 5.35
CA LYS A 2 -43.31 39.78 4.83
C LYS A 2 -42.29 39.36 4.97
N ARG A 3 -41.69 38.78 4.82
CA ARG A 3 -40.83 38.33 4.97
C ARG A 3 -39.95 38.05 4.32
N ALA A 4 -39.38 37.92 4.01
CA ALA A 4 -38.57 37.76 3.35
C ALA A 4 -37.68 37.03 3.57
N MET A 5 -37.27 36.30 3.45
CA MET A 5 -36.49 35.61 3.62
C MET A 5 -35.52 35.51 3.00
N GLN A 6 -34.81 35.55 2.93
CA GLN A 6 -33.87 35.45 2.41
C GLN A 6 -33.07 34.63 2.51
N LEU A 7 -32.76 34.06 2.12
CA LEU A 7 -32.06 33.26 2.15
C LEU A 7 -30.91 33.30 1.91
N GLY A 8 -30.35 33.15 2.28
CA GLY A 8 -29.21 33.14 2.28
C GLY A 8 -28.57 32.35 1.62
N ALA A 9 -28.22 32.46 0.83
CA ALA A 9 -27.65 31.78 0.11
C ALA A 9 -26.45 31.43 0.47
N VAL A 10 -26.21 30.73 0.90
CA VAL A 10 -25.17 30.39 1.28
C VAL A 10 -24.40 29.85 0.50
N LEU A 11 -23.75 30.05 0.05
CA LEU A 11 -22.99 29.71 -0.64
C LEU A 11 -22.01 28.99 -0.31
N ALA A 12 -22.07 28.15 -0.25
CA ALA A 12 -21.24 27.28 -0.01
C ALA A 12 -20.23 27.23 -0.80
N THR A 13 -19.40 27.83 -0.67
CA THR A 13 -18.44 27.78 -1.42
C THR A 13 -17.71 26.69 -1.23
N LEU A 14 -17.80 25.84 -1.82
CA LEU A 14 -17.09 24.83 -1.75
C LEU A 14 -15.87 24.96 -2.21
N THR A 15 -15.06 25.27 -1.69
CA THR A 15 -13.81 25.21 -2.08
C THR A 15 -13.46 23.93 -2.30
N ALA A 16 -13.46 23.55 -3.31
CA ALA A 16 -13.04 22.37 -3.62
C ALA A 16 -11.68 22.20 -3.41
N ALA A 17 -11.33 21.81 -2.52
CA ALA A 17 -10.05 21.51 -2.35
C ALA A 17 -9.81 20.36 -3.14
N THR A 18 -9.10 20.42 -4.07
CA THR A 18 -8.79 19.32 -4.75
C THR A 18 -7.95 18.53 -3.94
N ALA A 19 -8.38 17.76 -3.26
CA ALA A 19 -7.58 16.90 -2.56
C ALA A 19 -7.07 15.93 -3.52
N VAL A 20 -5.88 15.73 -3.55
CA VAL A 20 -5.33 14.69 -4.30
C VAL A 20 -5.74 13.46 -3.59
N SER A 21 -6.59 12.69 -4.09
CA SER A 21 -6.97 11.53 -3.41
C SER A 21 -5.89 10.52 -3.57
N ALA A 22 -5.51 9.92 -2.51
CA ALA A 22 -4.53 8.85 -2.50
C ALA A 22 -5.06 7.67 -3.30
N ALA A 23 -4.22 7.05 -4.04
CA ALA A 23 -4.61 5.88 -4.83
C ALA A 23 -4.41 4.62 -4.03
N GLU A 24 -5.12 3.57 -4.39
CA GLU A 24 -4.93 2.27 -3.80
C GLU A 24 -4.27 1.38 -4.84
N HIS A 25 -3.25 0.69 -4.43
CA HIS A 25 -2.52 -0.24 -5.29
C HIS A 25 -2.59 -1.62 -4.68
N GLU A 26 -2.37 -2.64 -5.49
CA GLU A 26 -2.41 -4.00 -4.97
C GLU A 26 -1.13 -4.74 -5.30
N ILE A 27 -0.64 -5.51 -4.34
CA ILE A 27 0.46 -6.42 -4.55
C ILE A 27 -0.06 -7.81 -4.22
N LEU A 28 0.13 -8.74 -5.15
CA LEU A 28 -0.24 -10.12 -4.94
C LEU A 28 0.96 -10.85 -4.36
N ILE A 29 0.73 -11.63 -3.30
CA ILE A 29 1.75 -12.47 -2.71
C ILE A 29 1.59 -13.83 -3.34
N LEU A 30 2.59 -14.25 -4.09
CA LEU A 30 2.57 -15.53 -4.78
C LEU A 30 3.59 -16.45 -4.14
N PRO A 31 3.56 -17.74 -4.42
CA PRO A 31 4.44 -18.67 -3.70
C PRO A 31 5.91 -18.34 -3.75
N ASP A 32 6.40 -17.78 -4.84
CA ASP A 32 7.81 -17.45 -4.93
C ASP A 32 8.06 -16.05 -5.41
N ALA A 33 7.10 -15.17 -5.37
CA ALA A 33 7.30 -13.81 -5.87
C ALA A 33 6.19 -12.89 -5.42
N TYR A 34 6.44 -11.59 -5.47
CA TYR A 34 5.38 -10.60 -5.35
C TYR A 34 5.07 -10.09 -6.75
N PHE A 35 3.83 -9.75 -6.99
CA PHE A 35 3.44 -9.20 -8.27
C PHE A 35 2.56 -7.96 -8.06
N PRO A 36 3.02 -6.82 -8.53
CA PRO A 36 4.31 -6.57 -9.14
C PRO A 36 5.43 -6.61 -8.11
N SER A 37 6.64 -6.91 -8.54
CA SER A 37 7.76 -6.95 -7.62
C SER A 37 8.30 -5.54 -7.34
N ILE A 38 8.01 -4.59 -8.19
CA ILE A 38 8.31 -3.19 -7.97
C ILE A 38 7.03 -2.42 -8.23
N LEU A 39 6.56 -1.70 -7.23
CA LEU A 39 5.32 -0.95 -7.34
C LEU A 39 5.63 0.53 -7.19
N TYR A 40 5.16 1.35 -8.13
CA TYR A 40 5.38 2.79 -8.10
C TYR A 40 4.17 3.45 -7.45
N ILE A 41 4.40 4.24 -6.42
CA ILE A 41 3.36 4.85 -5.64
C ILE A 41 3.68 6.30 -5.34
N ASP A 42 2.71 7.02 -4.83
CA ASP A 42 2.91 8.39 -4.36
C ASP A 42 2.76 8.43 -2.84
N ASP A 43 3.32 9.45 -2.24
CA ASP A 43 3.25 9.64 -0.81
C ASP A 43 1.79 9.61 -0.36
N GLY A 44 1.49 8.79 0.63
CA GLY A 44 0.14 8.68 1.15
C GLY A 44 -0.73 7.64 0.48
N ASP A 45 -0.24 7.01 -0.58
CA ASP A 45 -1.00 5.96 -1.25
C ASP A 45 -1.12 4.74 -0.36
N THR A 46 -2.12 3.94 -0.63
CA THR A 46 -2.39 2.72 0.12
C THR A 46 -1.98 1.52 -0.71
N VAL A 47 -1.37 0.55 -0.07
CA VAL A 47 -1.00 -0.70 -0.74
C VAL A 47 -1.76 -1.83 -0.06
N LYS A 48 -2.46 -2.62 -0.85
CA LYS A 48 -3.19 -3.76 -0.36
C LYS A 48 -2.42 -5.01 -0.75
N PHE A 49 -2.05 -5.81 0.23
CA PHE A 49 -1.36 -7.08 -0.04
C PHE A 49 -2.40 -8.19 0.02
N THR A 50 -2.45 -9.01 -1.02
CA THR A 50 -3.40 -10.11 -1.09
C THR A 50 -2.61 -11.42 -1.18
N ASN A 51 -2.89 -12.33 -0.27
CA ASN A 51 -2.14 -13.59 -0.19
C ASN A 51 -2.78 -14.66 -1.06
N LEU A 52 -2.10 -15.06 -2.11
CA LEU A 52 -2.60 -16.10 -3.01
C LEU A 52 -1.66 -17.32 -3.00
N THR A 53 -0.99 -17.57 -1.87
CA THR A 53 0.00 -18.64 -1.82
C THR A 53 -0.59 -20.00 -1.44
N GLY A 54 -1.75 -20.01 -0.86
CA GLY A 54 -2.35 -21.24 -0.36
C GLY A 54 -2.11 -21.47 1.13
N VAL A 55 -1.23 -20.70 1.74
CA VAL A 55 -0.94 -20.82 3.17
C VAL A 55 -0.72 -19.43 3.77
N GLU A 56 -0.69 -19.36 5.08
CA GLU A 56 -0.50 -18.09 5.75
C GLU A 56 0.91 -17.57 5.54
N HIS A 57 1.07 -16.28 5.36
CA HIS A 57 2.37 -15.66 5.18
C HIS A 57 2.49 -14.36 5.95
N ASN A 58 3.71 -13.96 6.24
CA ASN A 58 4.01 -12.69 6.89
C ASN A 58 4.98 -11.91 6.02
N ILE A 59 4.92 -10.58 6.09
CA ILE A 59 5.81 -9.71 5.36
C ILE A 59 6.60 -8.89 6.36
N VAL A 60 7.90 -8.75 6.13
CA VAL A 60 8.75 -7.95 6.99
C VAL A 60 9.56 -7.02 6.12
N SER A 61 9.71 -5.77 6.52
CA SER A 61 10.50 -4.83 5.75
C SER A 61 11.97 -5.01 6.05
N LYS A 62 12.81 -4.46 5.19
CA LYS A 62 14.24 -4.47 5.41
C LYS A 62 14.53 -3.85 6.76
N HIS A 63 15.44 -4.41 7.50
CA HIS A 63 15.79 -4.00 8.85
C HIS A 63 14.61 -4.12 9.82
N ALA A 64 13.57 -4.84 9.43
CA ALA A 64 12.39 -5.07 10.27
C ALA A 64 11.79 -3.75 10.80
N SER A 65 11.82 -2.70 9.97
CA SER A 65 11.23 -1.42 10.37
C SER A 65 9.73 -1.52 10.50
N TRP A 66 9.11 -2.39 9.76
CA TRP A 66 7.67 -2.67 9.87
C TRP A 66 7.44 -4.13 9.47
N ALA A 67 6.34 -4.65 9.91
CA ALA A 67 5.96 -6.01 9.57
C ALA A 67 4.45 -6.10 9.56
N ILE A 68 3.92 -6.93 8.70
CA ILE A 68 2.48 -7.14 8.64
C ILE A 68 2.21 -8.63 8.56
N GLY A 69 1.11 -9.04 9.12
CA GLY A 69 0.70 -10.42 9.14
C GLY A 69 0.35 -10.86 10.53
N PRO A 70 -0.06 -12.09 10.66
CA PRO A 70 -0.14 -13.06 9.58
C PRO A 70 -1.28 -12.76 8.62
N ILE A 71 -1.06 -13.03 7.35
CA ILE A 71 -2.08 -12.85 6.33
C ILE A 71 -2.51 -14.24 5.91
N ALA A 72 -3.75 -14.57 6.19
CA ALA A 72 -4.29 -15.89 5.84
C ALA A 72 -4.34 -16.06 4.34
N ASP A 73 -4.38 -17.29 3.89
CA ASP A 73 -4.58 -17.57 2.48
C ASP A 73 -5.85 -16.87 2.00
N GLN A 74 -5.79 -16.18 0.88
CA GLN A 74 -6.87 -15.39 0.30
C GLN A 74 -7.17 -14.13 1.13
N GLY A 75 -6.43 -13.88 2.19
CA GLY A 75 -6.63 -12.69 3.00
C GLY A 75 -5.92 -11.48 2.46
N THR A 76 -6.27 -10.32 2.97
CA THR A 76 -5.66 -9.07 2.54
C THR A 76 -5.29 -8.21 3.75
N VAL A 77 -4.26 -7.41 3.58
CA VAL A 77 -3.89 -6.40 4.57
C VAL A 77 -3.55 -5.13 3.81
N THR A 78 -3.98 -4.01 4.32
CA THR A 78 -3.78 -2.73 3.67
C THR A 78 -2.84 -1.87 4.52
N MET A 79 -1.94 -1.15 3.88
CA MET A 79 -0.99 -0.31 4.57
C MET A 79 -0.86 1.00 3.84
N VAL A 80 -0.87 2.12 4.58
CA VAL A 80 -0.64 3.43 3.99
C VAL A 80 0.86 3.66 3.93
N MET A 81 1.35 4.07 2.77
CA MET A 81 2.77 4.27 2.58
C MET A 81 3.10 5.74 2.45
N GLU A 82 4.01 6.20 3.29
CA GLU A 82 4.43 7.58 3.27
C GLU A 82 5.93 7.63 3.07
N GLN A 83 6.43 8.72 2.53
CA GLN A 83 7.85 8.86 2.33
C GLN A 83 8.58 8.73 3.66
N GLY A 84 9.71 8.07 3.65
CA GLY A 84 10.44 7.80 4.86
C GLY A 84 10.22 6.39 5.38
N VAL A 85 9.19 5.70 4.89
CA VAL A 85 8.95 4.33 5.27
C VAL A 85 9.90 3.43 4.49
N GLN A 86 10.38 2.38 5.09
CA GLN A 86 11.25 1.43 4.40
C GLN A 86 10.50 0.83 3.21
N THR A 87 11.10 0.87 2.05
CA THR A 87 10.41 0.46 0.82
C THR A 87 10.75 -0.94 0.35
N THR A 88 11.74 -1.58 0.92
CA THR A 88 12.08 -2.96 0.56
C THR A 88 11.48 -3.90 1.58
N PHE A 89 10.86 -4.96 1.12
CA PHE A 89 10.22 -5.91 2.01
C PHE A 89 10.40 -7.34 1.52
N TYR A 90 10.21 -8.29 2.41
CA TYR A 90 10.48 -9.68 2.14
C TYR A 90 9.35 -10.55 2.69
N ASP A 91 9.22 -11.74 2.13
CA ASP A 91 8.32 -12.74 2.68
C ASP A 91 9.06 -13.34 3.88
N ALA A 92 8.56 -13.09 5.07
CA ALA A 92 9.24 -13.53 6.28
C ALA A 92 9.26 -15.04 6.44
N ASP A 93 8.40 -15.74 5.69
CA ASP A 93 8.33 -17.18 5.79
C ASP A 93 9.08 -17.89 4.66
N ALA A 94 9.66 -17.16 3.75
CA ALA A 94 10.41 -17.76 2.64
C ALA A 94 11.88 -17.45 2.83
N VAL A 95 12.54 -18.28 3.60
CA VAL A 95 13.93 -18.06 4.00
C VAL A 95 14.77 -19.25 3.56
N SER A 96 15.97 -18.95 3.07
CA SER A 96 16.88 -20.00 2.67
C SER A 96 17.36 -20.76 3.88
N GLU A 97 17.36 -22.07 3.80
CA GLU A 97 17.82 -22.89 4.90
C GLU A 97 19.33 -22.89 4.97
N GLU A 98 20.00 -22.45 3.93
CA GLU A 98 21.45 -22.48 3.94
C GLU A 98 22.05 -21.28 4.64
N ASP A 99 21.59 -20.10 4.39
CA ASP A 99 22.21 -18.90 4.93
C ASP A 99 21.21 -17.95 5.60
N GLY A 100 19.95 -18.33 5.66
CA GLY A 100 18.95 -17.48 6.31
C GLY A 100 18.52 -16.27 5.51
N SER A 101 18.92 -16.18 4.26
CA SER A 101 18.54 -15.02 3.46
C SER A 101 17.09 -15.16 3.00
N PHE A 102 16.48 -14.03 2.73
CA PHE A 102 15.10 -14.03 2.24
C PHE A 102 15.09 -14.40 0.75
N LEU A 103 14.14 -15.22 0.37
CA LEU A 103 14.04 -15.70 -1.00
C LEU A 103 13.09 -14.89 -1.85
N VAL A 104 12.22 -14.10 -1.25
CA VAL A 104 11.25 -13.31 -1.99
C VAL A 104 11.33 -11.86 -1.55
N GLU A 105 11.53 -10.98 -2.49
CA GLU A 105 11.72 -9.57 -2.20
C GLU A 105 10.78 -8.72 -3.03
N GLY A 106 10.24 -7.68 -2.43
CA GLY A 106 9.45 -6.68 -3.14
C GLY A 106 9.98 -5.30 -2.84
N ASN A 107 9.66 -4.36 -3.72
CA ASN A 107 10.10 -2.98 -3.56
C ASN A 107 9.01 -2.02 -3.93
N LEU A 108 8.93 -0.93 -3.17
CA LEU A 108 8.06 0.18 -3.52
C LEU A 108 8.94 1.31 -3.99
N SER A 109 8.47 2.10 -4.92
CA SER A 109 9.22 3.24 -5.41
C SER A 109 8.31 4.43 -5.41
N PHE A 110 8.69 5.49 -4.70
CA PHE A 110 7.89 6.69 -4.69
C PHE A 110 8.18 7.47 -5.98
N GLY A 111 7.13 7.74 -6.73
CA GLY A 111 7.25 8.46 -7.98
C GLY A 111 6.64 7.71 -9.13
N ALA A 112 6.71 8.29 -10.29
CA ALA A 112 6.10 7.69 -11.47
C ALA A 112 6.99 6.59 -12.02
N ALA A 113 6.38 5.60 -12.64
CA ALA A 113 7.14 4.55 -13.31
C ALA A 113 7.97 5.13 -14.44
N PRO A 114 9.13 4.57 -14.71
CA PRO A 114 9.95 5.07 -15.81
C PRO A 114 9.22 4.92 -17.13
N LEU A 115 9.43 5.89 -18.01
CA LEU A 115 8.87 5.81 -19.33
C LEU A 115 9.94 5.23 -20.24
N ASP A 116 9.57 4.26 -21.00
CA ASP A 116 10.55 3.69 -21.92
C ASP A 116 10.39 4.18 -23.28
#